data_923b6eb3acb5c2dcff15a548ca8eec83
#
_entry.id   923b6eb3acb5c2dcff15a548ca8eec83
#
_cell.length_a   1.000
_cell.length_b   1.000
_cell.length_c   1.000
_cell.angle_alpha   90.00
_cell.angle_beta   90.00
_cell.angle_gamma   90.00
#
_symmetry.space_group_name_H-M   'P 1'
#
loop_
_entity.id
_entity.type
_entity.pdbx_description
1 polymer ?
#
loop_
_entity_poly.entity_id
_entity_poly.type
_entity_poly.pdbx_seq_one_letter_code
_entity_poly.pdbx_strand_id
1 'polypeptide(L)'
;MSRRRLVAGAAVAPLVGGMVSLGGALPARAQGTPTTGVNGDQGYEPAGSFDIVAEFYGPGPSGIVVAENGRIFVGFPRHAINHKGATLGELVNGRVVPWPSAALSLPSSAAPADRLMSIHGMTMDTQGRLWAIDDGKLAGQSLQPGAAKIVCFDIAANRLLHSIILKSPTLLPDSHMNDLRVDLTHGQAGTVYVSDSSFGHSPGLVVVDVASGKQRRVLATHPSTQAEAGFMAVVEGVPLVYDPAQKPRFVVGGVDGVTLSASSDRLYYAPLTSRRLYSLPTALLSDFSVSDADLAKAVRDEGEKGTADGLATDAQGRIYTTNFEHDCILRRNTDGSFDLMVHDPRILSPDGIFCTRTHVYCTLGQWNRLASFNNGQDKRRPPYHLIRFPIEPVPTYSAEPT
;
A
#
# COMPACT_ATOMS: atom_id res chain seq x y z
N MET A 1 -16.18 9.79 65.92
CA MET A 1 -15.09 9.31 66.83
C MET A 1 -13.88 9.05 65.94
N SER A 2 -13.05 9.99 65.79
CA SER A 2 -11.75 10.35 66.41
C SER A 2 -10.78 9.14 66.54
N ARG A 3 -9.69 9.17 65.81
CA ARG A 3 -8.33 9.48 66.28
C ARG A 3 -7.27 9.43 65.20
N ARG A 4 -6.60 10.52 65.06
CA ARG A 4 -5.28 10.72 64.44
C ARG A 4 -4.21 10.00 65.24
N ARG A 5 -3.12 9.55 64.62
CA ARG A 5 -1.77 9.66 65.18
C ARG A 5 -0.73 9.87 64.07
N LEU A 6 -0.04 10.98 64.16
CA LEU A 6 1.29 11.28 63.56
C LEU A 6 2.36 10.46 64.29
N VAL A 7 3.41 10.07 63.60
CA VAL A 7 4.72 9.89 64.18
C VAL A 7 5.77 10.42 63.20
N ALA A 8 6.69 11.16 63.82
CA ALA A 8 7.70 11.98 63.22
C ALA A 8 8.98 11.22 62.78
N GLY A 9 9.70 11.79 61.93
CA GLY A 9 10.95 11.90 61.36
C GLY A 9 12.19 11.32 62.04
N ALA A 10 13.14 10.91 61.19
CA ALA A 10 14.58 10.93 61.49
C ALA A 10 15.35 11.27 60.22
N ALA A 11 16.07 12.36 60.32
CA ALA A 11 17.05 12.84 59.34
C ALA A 11 18.37 12.08 59.52
N VAL A 12 19.00 11.68 58.43
CA VAL A 12 20.40 11.28 58.41
C VAL A 12 21.10 12.05 57.29
N ALA A 13 22.17 12.78 57.69
CA ALA A 13 22.98 13.64 56.84
C ALA A 13 24.09 12.85 56.08
N PRO A 14 24.77 13.47 55.08
CA PRO A 14 25.41 12.77 54.00
C PRO A 14 26.90 12.44 54.26
N LEU A 15 27.38 11.30 53.73
CA LEU A 15 28.79 11.00 53.57
C LEU A 15 29.24 11.41 52.16
N VAL A 16 30.17 12.35 52.12
CA VAL A 16 30.88 12.78 50.91
C VAL A 16 31.94 11.73 50.59
N GLY A 17 31.76 11.06 49.46
CA GLY A 17 32.77 10.20 48.85
C GLY A 17 33.07 10.69 47.45
N GLY A 18 34.23 11.29 47.22
CA GLY A 18 34.66 11.76 45.91
C GLY A 18 34.88 10.59 44.95
N MET A 19 34.27 10.69 43.78
CA MET A 19 34.61 9.84 42.63
C MET A 19 35.15 10.70 41.50
N VAL A 20 36.38 10.33 41.11
CA VAL A 20 37.09 10.86 39.95
C VAL A 20 36.30 10.55 38.69
N SER A 21 35.91 11.58 37.95
CA SER A 21 35.25 11.46 36.65
C SER A 21 36.31 11.12 35.58
N LEU A 22 36.27 9.91 35.07
CA LEU A 22 36.88 9.60 33.77
C LEU A 22 35.84 10.01 32.71
N GLY A 23 36.08 11.15 32.08
CA GLY A 23 35.28 11.64 30.96
C GLY A 23 35.56 10.82 29.71
N GLY A 24 34.72 9.85 29.46
CA GLY A 24 34.53 9.28 28.11
C GLY A 24 33.36 9.96 27.47
N ALA A 25 33.59 10.79 26.45
CA ALA A 25 32.51 11.37 25.64
C ALA A 25 31.84 10.21 24.85
N LEU A 26 30.61 9.89 25.23
CA LEU A 26 29.77 9.05 24.39
C LEU A 26 29.50 9.80 23.06
N PRO A 27 29.58 9.12 21.91
CA PRO A 27 29.24 9.76 20.65
C PRO A 27 27.80 10.30 20.72
N ALA A 28 27.62 11.54 20.30
CA ALA A 28 26.34 12.20 20.25
C ALA A 28 25.38 11.34 19.43
N ARG A 29 24.41 10.75 20.11
CA ARG A 29 23.24 10.18 19.47
C ARG A 29 22.64 11.30 18.64
N ALA A 30 22.48 11.12 17.33
CA ALA A 30 21.78 12.08 16.49
C ALA A 30 20.41 12.30 17.13
N GLN A 31 20.22 13.44 17.78
CA GLN A 31 18.92 13.85 18.27
C GLN A 31 18.10 14.21 17.04
N GLY A 32 17.39 13.22 16.49
CA GLY A 32 16.26 13.52 15.63
C GLY A 32 15.35 14.47 16.42
N THR A 33 15.02 15.59 15.82
CA THR A 33 14.05 16.52 16.37
C THR A 33 12.79 15.73 16.76
N PRO A 34 12.31 15.78 18.01
CA PRO A 34 11.09 15.09 18.38
C PRO A 34 9.98 15.57 17.46
N THR A 35 9.56 14.73 16.52
CA THR A 35 8.35 14.98 15.77
C THR A 35 7.22 14.79 16.78
N THR A 36 6.63 15.88 17.23
CA THR A 36 5.38 15.83 17.98
C THR A 36 4.39 15.10 17.08
N GLY A 37 4.11 13.85 17.39
CA GLY A 37 3.05 13.09 16.76
C GLY A 37 1.76 13.90 16.81
N VAL A 38 0.86 13.68 15.88
CA VAL A 38 -0.43 14.39 15.79
C VAL A 38 -1.22 14.34 17.11
N ASN A 39 -0.91 13.39 17.98
CA ASN A 39 -1.53 13.16 19.27
C ASN A 39 -0.61 13.48 20.49
N GLY A 40 0.59 14.03 20.26
CA GLY A 40 1.49 14.36 21.36
C GLY A 40 2.03 13.15 22.14
N ASP A 41 2.03 11.95 21.53
CA ASP A 41 2.63 10.78 22.15
C ASP A 41 4.15 10.95 22.22
N GLN A 42 4.63 11.22 23.43
CA GLN A 42 6.06 11.42 23.70
C GLN A 42 6.82 10.10 23.89
N GLY A 43 6.13 8.96 23.84
CA GLY A 43 6.70 7.62 24.02
C GLY A 43 6.97 6.87 22.72
N TYR A 44 6.73 7.47 21.55
CA TYR A 44 6.91 6.80 20.28
C TYR A 44 8.40 6.69 19.90
N GLU A 45 8.90 5.45 19.85
CA GLU A 45 10.29 5.16 19.48
C GLU A 45 10.32 4.57 18.05
N PRO A 46 10.87 5.28 17.05
CA PRO A 46 11.06 4.74 15.71
C PRO A 46 11.95 3.50 15.70
N ALA A 47 11.64 2.54 14.83
CA ALA A 47 12.45 1.35 14.59
C ALA A 47 12.81 1.25 13.10
N GLY A 48 14.05 0.85 12.82
CA GLY A 48 14.59 0.85 11.47
C GLY A 48 14.89 2.27 10.96
N SER A 49 15.21 2.38 9.69
CA SER A 49 15.49 3.67 9.04
C SER A 49 15.00 3.66 7.59
N PHE A 50 14.61 4.82 7.09
CA PHE A 50 14.23 5.00 5.70
C PHE A 50 14.67 6.37 5.18
N ASP A 51 14.83 6.49 3.87
CA ASP A 51 15.04 7.75 3.17
C ASP A 51 13.69 8.29 2.66
N ILE A 52 13.50 9.60 2.72
CA ILE A 52 12.45 10.29 1.97
C ILE A 52 12.99 10.52 0.55
N VAL A 53 12.42 9.84 -0.44
CA VAL A 53 12.83 9.93 -1.85
C VAL A 53 12.20 11.14 -2.53
N ALA A 54 10.94 11.44 -2.18
CA ALA A 54 10.21 12.58 -2.71
C ALA A 54 9.13 13.06 -1.74
N GLU A 55 8.81 14.35 -1.86
CA GLU A 55 7.69 15.02 -1.20
C GLU A 55 6.69 15.51 -2.23
N PHE A 56 5.40 15.27 -2.00
CA PHE A 56 4.32 15.69 -2.89
C PHE A 56 3.41 16.70 -2.17
N TYR A 57 3.28 17.87 -2.74
CA TYR A 57 2.43 18.96 -2.24
C TYR A 57 1.10 19.08 -2.98
N GLY A 58 0.91 18.24 -4.01
CA GLY A 58 -0.31 18.15 -4.81
C GLY A 58 -1.23 17.00 -4.34
N PRO A 59 -1.67 16.13 -5.26
CA PRO A 59 -2.49 14.97 -4.90
C PRO A 59 -1.68 13.92 -4.12
N GLY A 60 -2.38 13.14 -3.26
CA GLY A 60 -1.77 12.01 -2.59
C GLY A 60 -1.38 10.90 -3.58
N PRO A 61 -0.17 10.32 -3.44
CA PRO A 61 0.27 9.19 -4.25
C PRO A 61 -0.40 7.89 -3.80
N SER A 62 -0.50 6.92 -4.73
CA SER A 62 -0.86 5.54 -4.48
C SER A 62 0.17 4.62 -5.14
N GLY A 63 -0.09 4.07 -6.32
CA GLY A 63 0.81 3.13 -7.00
C GLY A 63 2.22 3.67 -7.24
N ILE A 64 3.20 2.76 -7.20
CA ILE A 64 4.63 3.05 -7.40
C ILE A 64 5.30 1.95 -8.23
N VAL A 65 6.16 2.35 -9.16
CA VAL A 65 7.09 1.46 -9.88
C VAL A 65 8.46 2.13 -9.97
N VAL A 66 9.49 1.35 -9.72
CA VAL A 66 10.89 1.77 -9.90
C VAL A 66 11.54 0.86 -10.94
N ALA A 67 11.87 1.43 -12.09
CA ALA A 67 12.53 0.70 -13.17
C ALA A 67 13.99 0.39 -12.84
N GLU A 68 14.58 -0.62 -13.49
CA GLU A 68 15.97 -1.03 -13.27
C GLU A 68 17.00 0.08 -13.52
N ASN A 69 16.68 1.02 -14.42
CA ASN A 69 17.51 2.20 -14.69
C ASN A 69 17.31 3.36 -13.69
N GLY A 70 16.55 3.14 -12.63
CA GLY A 70 16.31 4.10 -11.56
C GLY A 70 15.19 5.12 -11.83
N ARG A 71 14.49 5.05 -12.98
CA ARG A 71 13.29 5.88 -13.22
C ARG A 71 12.17 5.49 -12.25
N ILE A 72 11.50 6.47 -11.70
CA ILE A 72 10.43 6.27 -10.70
C ILE A 72 9.12 6.81 -11.28
N PHE A 73 8.08 5.96 -11.25
CA PHE A 73 6.75 6.29 -11.73
C PHE A 73 5.76 6.21 -10.58
N VAL A 74 4.88 7.20 -10.47
CA VAL A 74 3.92 7.33 -9.36
C VAL A 74 2.53 7.55 -9.91
N GLY A 75 1.57 6.79 -9.37
CA GLY A 75 0.14 6.94 -9.60
C GLY A 75 -0.48 7.93 -8.63
N PHE A 76 -1.37 8.78 -9.15
CA PHE A 76 -2.15 9.76 -8.38
C PHE A 76 -3.63 9.59 -8.73
N PRO A 77 -4.37 8.75 -8.01
CA PRO A 77 -5.76 8.47 -8.32
C PRO A 77 -6.66 9.69 -8.10
N ARG A 78 -7.76 9.74 -8.88
CA ARG A 78 -8.73 10.85 -8.84
C ARG A 78 -10.07 10.46 -8.22
N HIS A 79 -10.21 9.23 -7.73
CA HIS A 79 -11.47 8.74 -7.17
C HIS A 79 -11.87 9.45 -5.86
N ALA A 80 -10.90 9.84 -5.04
CA ALA A 80 -11.17 10.57 -3.79
C ALA A 80 -11.22 12.09 -3.99
N ILE A 81 -10.31 12.63 -4.82
CA ILE A 81 -10.26 14.05 -5.19
C ILE A 81 -9.92 14.17 -6.67
N ASN A 82 -10.81 14.79 -7.44
CA ASN A 82 -10.59 15.03 -8.88
C ASN A 82 -9.60 16.18 -9.11
N HIS A 83 -8.32 15.93 -8.88
CA HIS A 83 -7.24 16.91 -9.02
C HIS A 83 -6.87 17.20 -10.48
N LYS A 84 -6.21 18.33 -10.72
CA LYS A 84 -5.76 18.79 -12.05
C LYS A 84 -4.37 18.31 -12.45
N GLY A 85 -3.62 17.69 -11.55
CA GLY A 85 -2.30 17.13 -11.81
C GLY A 85 -2.34 15.84 -12.66
N ALA A 86 -1.16 15.35 -13.04
CA ALA A 86 -1.03 14.06 -13.71
C ALA A 86 -1.60 12.93 -12.84
N THR A 87 -2.32 11.97 -13.46
CA THR A 87 -2.73 10.75 -12.76
C THR A 87 -1.63 9.69 -12.79
N LEU A 88 -0.74 9.74 -13.79
CA LEU A 88 0.49 8.97 -13.86
C LEU A 88 1.64 9.92 -14.15
N GLY A 89 2.65 9.92 -13.32
CA GLY A 89 3.80 10.79 -13.47
C GLY A 89 5.12 10.08 -13.28
N GLU A 90 6.17 10.61 -13.91
CA GLU A 90 7.54 10.25 -13.63
C GLU A 90 8.17 11.27 -12.68
N LEU A 91 8.93 10.79 -11.71
CA LEU A 91 9.68 11.64 -10.79
C LEU A 91 11.01 12.03 -11.45
N VAL A 92 11.13 13.28 -11.87
CA VAL A 92 12.34 13.84 -12.52
C VAL A 92 12.86 15.01 -11.70
N ASN A 93 14.07 14.89 -11.17
CA ASN A 93 14.69 15.94 -10.33
C ASN A 93 13.78 16.43 -9.19
N GLY A 94 13.12 15.50 -8.49
CA GLY A 94 12.21 15.78 -7.38
C GLY A 94 10.84 16.35 -7.79
N ARG A 95 10.51 16.39 -9.09
CA ARG A 95 9.24 16.91 -9.61
C ARG A 95 8.48 15.84 -10.37
N VAL A 96 7.16 15.85 -10.24
CA VAL A 96 6.26 14.97 -11.02
C VAL A 96 6.06 15.57 -12.41
N VAL A 97 6.49 14.82 -13.43
CA VAL A 97 6.28 15.15 -14.85
C VAL A 97 5.19 14.20 -15.39
N PRO A 98 4.16 14.72 -16.10
CA PRO A 98 3.13 13.86 -16.70
C PRO A 98 3.74 12.81 -17.63
N TRP A 99 3.44 11.52 -17.40
CA TRP A 99 4.01 10.42 -18.16
C TRP A 99 2.91 9.46 -18.67
N PRO A 100 3.04 8.83 -19.85
CA PRO A 100 4.13 8.99 -20.84
C PRO A 100 4.04 10.31 -21.62
N SER A 101 2.93 11.05 -21.48
CA SER A 101 2.73 12.38 -22.06
C SER A 101 1.68 13.18 -21.29
N ALA A 102 1.70 14.48 -21.44
CA ALA A 102 0.66 15.35 -20.87
C ALA A 102 -0.73 15.04 -21.47
N ALA A 103 -0.80 14.70 -22.75
CA ALA A 103 -2.06 14.38 -23.42
C ALA A 103 -2.76 13.16 -22.83
N LEU A 104 -2.00 12.14 -22.39
CA LEU A 104 -2.57 10.92 -21.77
C LEU A 104 -2.84 11.11 -20.29
N SER A 105 -1.97 11.78 -19.55
CA SER A 105 -1.98 11.74 -18.08
C SER A 105 -2.70 12.92 -17.42
N LEU A 106 -2.79 14.09 -18.09
CA LEU A 106 -3.53 15.24 -17.56
C LEU A 106 -5.03 15.15 -17.88
N PRO A 107 -5.90 15.81 -17.08
CA PRO A 107 -7.30 15.95 -17.43
C PRO A 107 -7.49 16.60 -18.79
N SER A 108 -8.36 16.05 -19.62
CA SER A 108 -8.68 16.57 -20.95
C SER A 108 -10.12 16.24 -21.34
N SER A 109 -10.58 16.71 -22.49
CA SER A 109 -11.88 16.37 -23.08
C SER A 109 -11.85 15.11 -23.95
N ALA A 110 -10.70 14.42 -24.07
CA ALA A 110 -10.61 13.15 -24.80
C ALA A 110 -11.52 12.10 -24.18
N ALA A 111 -11.98 11.16 -25.00
CA ALA A 111 -12.85 10.08 -24.52
C ALA A 111 -12.15 9.28 -23.40
N PRO A 112 -12.90 8.73 -22.42
CA PRO A 112 -12.30 7.99 -21.32
C PRO A 112 -11.40 6.83 -21.74
N ALA A 113 -11.69 6.18 -22.87
CA ALA A 113 -10.89 5.10 -23.42
C ALA A 113 -9.50 5.57 -23.94
N ASP A 114 -9.38 6.84 -24.34
CA ASP A 114 -8.23 7.38 -25.05
C ASP A 114 -7.28 8.16 -24.12
N ARG A 115 -7.55 8.22 -22.83
CA ARG A 115 -6.71 8.89 -21.82
C ARG A 115 -6.70 8.12 -20.51
N LEU A 116 -5.76 8.45 -19.63
CA LEU A 116 -5.74 7.94 -18.26
C LEU A 116 -6.69 8.77 -17.39
N MET A 117 -7.58 8.08 -16.71
CA MET A 117 -8.59 8.71 -15.85
C MET A 117 -8.12 8.84 -14.41
N SER A 118 -7.72 7.72 -13.81
CA SER A 118 -7.42 7.62 -12.38
C SER A 118 -6.53 6.40 -12.14
N ILE A 119 -5.22 6.56 -12.29
CA ILE A 119 -4.24 5.49 -12.07
C ILE A 119 -4.14 5.19 -10.58
N HIS A 120 -4.36 3.93 -10.22
CA HIS A 120 -4.28 3.42 -8.86
C HIS A 120 -3.07 2.50 -8.70
N GLY A 121 -3.24 1.19 -8.59
CA GLY A 121 -2.14 0.24 -8.46
C GLY A 121 -1.27 0.13 -9.71
N MET A 122 0.00 -0.17 -9.50
CA MET A 122 0.98 -0.31 -10.58
C MET A 122 1.95 -1.45 -10.29
N THR A 123 2.48 -2.06 -11.34
CA THR A 123 3.50 -3.09 -11.24
C THR A 123 4.44 -3.06 -12.45
N MET A 124 5.54 -3.77 -12.36
CA MET A 124 6.42 -4.05 -13.49
C MET A 124 6.47 -5.55 -13.74
N ASP A 125 6.35 -5.96 -14.99
CA ASP A 125 6.51 -7.36 -15.35
C ASP A 125 7.99 -7.75 -15.50
N THR A 126 8.24 -9.04 -15.68
CA THR A 126 9.61 -9.58 -15.82
C THR A 126 10.33 -9.17 -17.11
N GLN A 127 9.63 -8.49 -18.04
CA GLN A 127 10.22 -7.88 -19.23
C GLN A 127 10.50 -6.38 -19.08
N GLY A 128 10.30 -5.83 -17.87
CA GLY A 128 10.55 -4.42 -17.57
C GLY A 128 9.49 -3.45 -18.13
N ARG A 129 8.28 -3.96 -18.44
CA ARG A 129 7.15 -3.12 -18.85
C ARG A 129 6.37 -2.65 -17.64
N LEU A 130 5.95 -1.39 -17.64
CA LEU A 130 5.08 -0.84 -16.61
C LEU A 130 3.62 -1.19 -16.92
N TRP A 131 2.94 -1.78 -15.94
CA TRP A 131 1.51 -2.03 -15.98
C TRP A 131 0.82 -1.23 -14.90
N ALA A 132 -0.36 -0.71 -15.21
CA ALA A 132 -1.16 0.05 -14.26
C ALA A 132 -2.64 -0.26 -14.41
N ILE A 133 -3.36 -0.20 -13.29
CA ILE A 133 -4.82 -0.18 -13.30
C ILE A 133 -5.29 1.26 -13.30
N ASP A 134 -6.07 1.62 -14.32
CA ASP A 134 -6.86 2.83 -14.34
C ASP A 134 -8.24 2.47 -13.81
N ASP A 135 -8.55 2.83 -12.57
CA ASP A 135 -9.86 2.52 -11.96
C ASP A 135 -11.01 3.29 -12.63
N GLY A 136 -10.66 4.29 -13.45
CA GLY A 136 -11.59 5.09 -14.22
C GLY A 136 -12.46 6.05 -13.42
N LYS A 137 -12.33 6.05 -12.08
CA LYS A 137 -13.20 6.83 -11.20
C LYS A 137 -12.71 8.27 -11.05
N LEU A 138 -13.66 9.18 -11.10
CA LEU A 138 -13.47 10.59 -10.75
C LEU A 138 -14.36 10.94 -9.57
N ALA A 139 -13.82 11.61 -8.56
CA ALA A 139 -14.58 12.00 -7.37
C ALA A 139 -15.90 12.71 -7.74
N GLY A 140 -17.00 12.23 -7.15
CA GLY A 140 -18.33 12.78 -7.39
C GLY A 140 -18.95 12.46 -8.75
N GLN A 141 -18.38 11.54 -9.55
CA GLN A 141 -18.89 11.16 -10.85
C GLN A 141 -19.15 9.66 -10.94
N SER A 142 -20.17 9.29 -11.74
CA SER A 142 -20.41 7.90 -12.09
C SER A 142 -19.31 7.38 -13.02
N LEU A 143 -18.97 6.09 -12.88
CA LEU A 143 -18.02 5.41 -13.75
C LEU A 143 -18.51 5.44 -15.21
N GLN A 144 -17.67 5.94 -16.10
CA GLN A 144 -18.01 6.08 -17.53
C GLN A 144 -17.56 4.85 -18.32
N PRO A 145 -18.26 4.47 -19.39
CA PRO A 145 -17.81 3.41 -20.28
C PRO A 145 -16.42 3.68 -20.84
N GLY A 146 -15.53 2.67 -20.81
CA GLY A 146 -14.15 2.77 -21.28
C GLY A 146 -13.18 3.46 -20.32
N ALA A 147 -13.65 3.94 -19.18
CA ALA A 147 -12.79 4.60 -18.18
C ALA A 147 -11.91 3.61 -17.44
N ALA A 148 -12.50 2.53 -16.90
CA ALA A 148 -11.73 1.49 -16.20
C ALA A 148 -11.00 0.59 -17.20
N LYS A 149 -9.68 0.47 -17.07
CA LYS A 149 -8.83 -0.29 -17.99
C LYS A 149 -7.48 -0.67 -17.37
N ILE A 150 -6.89 -1.71 -17.90
CA ILE A 150 -5.51 -2.08 -17.65
C ILE A 150 -4.66 -1.49 -18.78
N VAL A 151 -3.58 -0.82 -18.44
CA VAL A 151 -2.65 -0.24 -19.40
C VAL A 151 -1.25 -0.79 -19.21
N CYS A 152 -0.53 -0.99 -20.33
CA CYS A 152 0.85 -1.45 -20.34
C CYS A 152 1.71 -0.48 -21.16
N PHE A 153 2.88 -0.15 -20.66
CA PHE A 153 3.80 0.78 -21.29
C PHE A 153 5.20 0.19 -21.48
N ASP A 154 5.79 0.49 -22.62
CA ASP A 154 7.24 0.43 -22.82
C ASP A 154 7.88 1.65 -22.16
N ILE A 155 8.64 1.40 -21.08
CA ILE A 155 9.29 2.47 -20.31
C ILE A 155 10.38 3.15 -21.14
N ALA A 156 11.14 2.40 -21.93
CA ALA A 156 12.26 2.93 -22.71
C ALA A 156 11.77 3.85 -23.85
N ALA A 157 10.68 3.43 -24.52
CA ALA A 157 10.09 4.19 -25.62
C ALA A 157 9.05 5.23 -25.16
N ASN A 158 8.70 5.30 -23.87
CA ASN A 158 7.60 6.10 -23.33
C ASN A 158 6.29 5.90 -24.12
N ARG A 159 5.94 4.66 -24.41
CA ARG A 159 4.86 4.31 -25.33
C ARG A 159 3.87 3.33 -24.73
N LEU A 160 2.58 3.62 -24.90
CA LEU A 160 1.49 2.70 -24.59
C LEU A 160 1.57 1.47 -25.52
N LEU A 161 1.59 0.27 -24.94
CA LEU A 161 1.61 -1.01 -25.66
C LEU A 161 0.22 -1.67 -25.68
N HIS A 162 -0.45 -1.70 -24.53
CA HIS A 162 -1.77 -2.30 -24.36
C HIS A 162 -2.70 -1.37 -23.60
N SER A 163 -3.97 -1.39 -23.99
CA SER A 163 -5.08 -0.78 -23.24
C SER A 163 -6.25 -1.76 -23.28
N ILE A 164 -6.51 -2.45 -22.17
CA ILE A 164 -7.54 -3.48 -22.07
C ILE A 164 -8.69 -2.92 -21.22
N ILE A 165 -9.78 -2.55 -21.88
CA ILE A 165 -10.97 -1.98 -21.22
C ILE A 165 -11.67 -3.08 -20.41
N LEU A 166 -11.92 -2.80 -19.14
CA LEU A 166 -12.73 -3.66 -18.28
C LEU A 166 -14.22 -3.44 -18.58
N LYS A 167 -14.99 -4.54 -18.61
CA LYS A 167 -16.38 -4.56 -19.05
C LYS A 167 -17.27 -5.37 -18.11
N SER A 168 -18.58 -5.06 -18.09
CA SER A 168 -19.57 -5.93 -17.47
C SER A 168 -19.54 -7.34 -18.11
N PRO A 169 -19.72 -8.43 -17.32
CA PRO A 169 -20.02 -8.47 -15.89
C PRO A 169 -18.77 -8.42 -14.99
N THR A 170 -17.56 -8.30 -15.55
CA THR A 170 -16.31 -8.27 -14.78
C THR A 170 -16.19 -6.96 -14.00
N LEU A 171 -16.50 -5.84 -14.63
CA LEU A 171 -16.60 -4.52 -14.01
C LEU A 171 -18.03 -4.28 -13.55
N LEU A 172 -18.21 -3.97 -12.27
CA LEU A 172 -19.50 -3.61 -11.66
C LEU A 172 -19.59 -2.09 -11.47
N PRO A 173 -20.82 -1.52 -11.32
CA PRO A 173 -21.00 -0.08 -11.12
C PRO A 173 -20.27 0.48 -9.89
N ASP A 174 -20.13 -0.33 -8.85
CA ASP A 174 -19.48 -0.02 -7.58
C ASP A 174 -18.04 -0.54 -7.47
N SER A 175 -17.53 -1.23 -8.49
CA SER A 175 -16.15 -1.72 -8.53
C SER A 175 -15.16 -0.62 -8.15
N HIS A 176 -14.16 -1.00 -7.36
CA HIS A 176 -12.97 -0.21 -7.10
C HIS A 176 -11.74 -1.04 -7.44
N MET A 177 -11.37 -0.99 -8.72
CA MET A 177 -10.20 -1.70 -9.24
C MET A 177 -8.96 -1.09 -8.61
N ASN A 178 -8.31 -1.84 -7.71
CA ASN A 178 -7.31 -1.29 -6.81
C ASN A 178 -5.88 -1.59 -7.27
N ASP A 179 -5.42 -2.82 -7.13
CA ASP A 179 -4.04 -3.20 -7.45
C ASP A 179 -4.01 -4.31 -8.51
N LEU A 180 -2.85 -4.54 -9.11
CA LEU A 180 -2.69 -5.57 -10.14
C LEU A 180 -1.33 -6.24 -10.08
N ARG A 181 -1.29 -7.50 -10.57
CA ARG A 181 -0.03 -8.20 -10.87
C ARG A 181 -0.13 -8.87 -12.24
N VAL A 182 1.01 -9.00 -12.89
CA VAL A 182 1.13 -9.56 -14.25
C VAL A 182 2.02 -10.79 -14.22
N ASP A 183 1.46 -11.88 -14.65
CA ASP A 183 2.12 -13.18 -14.76
C ASP A 183 2.37 -13.51 -16.22
N LEU A 184 3.62 -13.57 -16.64
CA LEU A 184 4.03 -13.91 -17.99
C LEU A 184 4.27 -15.41 -18.18
N THR A 185 4.05 -16.23 -17.14
CA THR A 185 4.21 -17.70 -17.22
C THR A 185 2.95 -18.40 -17.75
N HIS A 186 1.81 -17.71 -17.76
CA HIS A 186 0.52 -18.23 -18.22
C HIS A 186 -0.09 -17.33 -19.30
N GLY A 187 -0.82 -17.94 -20.24
CA GLY A 187 -1.37 -17.26 -21.42
C GLY A 187 -0.33 -16.93 -22.49
N GLN A 188 -0.77 -16.60 -23.70
CA GLN A 188 0.14 -16.32 -24.83
C GLN A 188 0.95 -15.02 -24.62
N ALA A 189 0.36 -14.00 -23.99
CA ALA A 189 0.98 -12.71 -23.74
C ALA A 189 0.98 -12.33 -22.25
N GLY A 190 0.64 -13.28 -21.39
CA GLY A 190 0.51 -13.10 -19.95
C GLY A 190 -0.94 -13.06 -19.47
N THR A 191 -1.09 -13.17 -18.16
CA THR A 191 -2.35 -13.03 -17.42
C THR A 191 -2.22 -11.91 -16.40
N VAL A 192 -3.22 -11.03 -16.31
CA VAL A 192 -3.29 -9.97 -15.29
C VAL A 192 -4.30 -10.35 -14.24
N TYR A 193 -3.90 -10.25 -12.98
CA TYR A 193 -4.75 -10.38 -11.80
C TYR A 193 -4.96 -9.01 -11.20
N VAL A 194 -6.23 -8.61 -11.04
CA VAL A 194 -6.63 -7.32 -10.46
C VAL A 194 -7.47 -7.56 -9.23
N SER A 195 -7.23 -6.82 -8.18
CA SER A 195 -8.12 -6.76 -7.02
C SER A 195 -9.22 -5.72 -7.24
N ASP A 196 -10.44 -6.09 -6.88
CA ASP A 196 -11.56 -5.17 -6.77
C ASP A 196 -11.98 -5.10 -5.30
N SER A 197 -11.56 -4.05 -4.62
CA SER A 197 -11.83 -3.87 -3.19
C SER A 197 -13.26 -3.42 -2.89
N SER A 198 -14.01 -2.96 -3.90
CA SER A 198 -15.44 -2.67 -3.91
C SER A 198 -16.03 -2.42 -2.52
N PHE A 199 -15.94 -1.19 -2.02
CA PHE A 199 -16.34 -0.82 -0.66
C PHE A 199 -17.83 -1.11 -0.41
N GLY A 200 -18.15 -2.38 -0.17
CA GLY A 200 -19.43 -2.79 0.41
C GLY A 200 -20.33 -3.70 -0.41
N HIS A 201 -19.99 -4.15 -1.64
CA HIS A 201 -20.97 -4.95 -2.40
C HIS A 201 -20.46 -6.29 -2.93
N SER A 202 -19.48 -6.31 -3.81
CA SER A 202 -19.03 -7.55 -4.46
C SER A 202 -17.53 -7.54 -4.75
N PRO A 203 -16.69 -7.37 -3.72
CA PRO A 203 -15.24 -7.46 -3.92
C PRO A 203 -14.87 -8.83 -4.48
N GLY A 204 -13.82 -8.88 -5.27
CA GLY A 204 -13.38 -10.13 -5.90
C GLY A 204 -12.09 -9.93 -6.68
N LEU A 205 -11.56 -11.02 -7.18
CA LEU A 205 -10.43 -10.98 -8.09
C LEU A 205 -10.91 -10.91 -9.54
N VAL A 206 -10.24 -10.13 -10.36
CA VAL A 206 -10.46 -10.04 -11.79
C VAL A 206 -9.26 -10.64 -12.50
N VAL A 207 -9.51 -11.56 -13.41
CA VAL A 207 -8.49 -12.25 -14.22
C VAL A 207 -8.66 -11.86 -15.67
N VAL A 208 -7.58 -11.42 -16.31
CA VAL A 208 -7.59 -10.98 -17.71
C VAL A 208 -6.48 -11.66 -18.49
N ASP A 209 -6.84 -12.37 -19.56
CA ASP A 209 -5.88 -12.86 -20.53
C ASP A 209 -5.47 -11.73 -21.48
N VAL A 210 -4.18 -11.42 -21.51
CA VAL A 210 -3.67 -10.23 -22.22
C VAL A 210 -3.83 -10.36 -23.74
N ALA A 211 -3.63 -11.56 -24.29
CA ALA A 211 -3.64 -11.77 -25.73
C ALA A 211 -5.05 -11.62 -26.33
N SER A 212 -6.05 -12.18 -25.66
CA SER A 212 -7.43 -12.18 -26.14
C SER A 212 -8.30 -11.07 -25.57
N GLY A 213 -7.89 -10.47 -24.46
CA GLY A 213 -8.70 -9.55 -23.66
C GLY A 213 -9.87 -10.24 -22.94
N LYS A 214 -9.93 -11.59 -22.94
CA LYS A 214 -10.93 -12.34 -22.16
C LYS A 214 -10.74 -12.04 -20.69
N GLN A 215 -11.85 -11.80 -19.99
CA GLN A 215 -11.82 -11.40 -18.59
C GLN A 215 -12.92 -12.09 -17.81
N ARG A 216 -12.67 -12.36 -16.52
CA ARG A 216 -13.65 -12.91 -15.59
C ARG A 216 -13.46 -12.35 -14.18
N ARG A 217 -14.55 -12.27 -13.43
CA ARG A 217 -14.55 -12.02 -11.99
C ARG A 217 -14.67 -13.36 -11.27
N VAL A 218 -13.86 -13.58 -10.25
CA VAL A 218 -13.84 -14.82 -9.47
C VAL A 218 -13.82 -14.52 -7.97
N LEU A 219 -14.28 -15.50 -7.18
CA LEU A 219 -14.31 -15.46 -5.72
C LEU A 219 -15.12 -14.26 -5.15
N ALA A 220 -16.07 -13.70 -5.89
CA ALA A 220 -16.80 -12.49 -5.51
C ALA A 220 -17.67 -12.65 -4.24
N THR A 221 -17.93 -13.88 -3.80
CA THR A 221 -18.67 -14.17 -2.56
C THR A 221 -17.86 -15.02 -1.57
N HIS A 222 -16.60 -15.29 -1.89
CA HIS A 222 -15.74 -16.11 -1.04
C HIS A 222 -15.18 -15.28 0.12
N PRO A 223 -15.17 -15.79 1.37
CA PRO A 223 -14.69 -15.04 2.55
C PRO A 223 -13.30 -14.41 2.39
N SER A 224 -12.41 -15.06 1.63
CA SER A 224 -11.04 -14.57 1.41
C SER A 224 -10.94 -13.26 0.62
N THR A 225 -11.99 -12.85 -0.07
CA THR A 225 -12.05 -11.58 -0.81
C THR A 225 -12.93 -10.54 -0.14
N GLN A 226 -13.63 -10.92 0.93
CA GLN A 226 -14.57 -10.05 1.63
C GLN A 226 -13.91 -9.37 2.84
N ALA A 227 -14.50 -8.26 3.28
CA ALA A 227 -14.21 -7.69 4.59
C ALA A 227 -14.43 -8.74 5.69
N GLU A 228 -13.53 -8.83 6.65
CA GLU A 228 -13.69 -9.72 7.80
C GLU A 228 -14.82 -9.20 8.71
N ALA A 229 -15.72 -10.10 9.13
CA ALA A 229 -16.87 -9.71 9.93
C ALA A 229 -16.43 -9.15 11.29
N GLY A 230 -16.89 -7.95 11.62
CA GLY A 230 -16.55 -7.28 12.87
C GLY A 230 -15.15 -6.65 12.90
N PHE A 231 -14.46 -6.64 11.78
CA PHE A 231 -13.17 -5.97 11.68
C PHE A 231 -13.30 -4.45 11.93
N MET A 232 -12.44 -3.93 12.76
CA MET A 232 -12.26 -2.49 12.97
C MET A 232 -10.77 -2.21 13.11
N ALA A 233 -10.24 -1.39 12.23
CA ALA A 233 -8.89 -0.87 12.37
C ALA A 233 -8.85 0.29 13.37
N VAL A 234 -7.74 0.42 14.08
CA VAL A 234 -7.42 1.60 14.89
C VAL A 234 -6.22 2.29 14.24
N VAL A 235 -6.43 3.47 13.68
CA VAL A 235 -5.41 4.22 12.95
C VAL A 235 -5.18 5.55 13.65
N GLU A 236 -3.93 5.90 13.93
CA GLU A 236 -3.56 7.09 14.72
C GLU A 236 -4.29 7.13 16.09
N GLY A 237 -4.51 5.97 16.71
CA GLY A 237 -5.21 5.85 18.00
C GLY A 237 -6.73 6.01 17.93
N VAL A 238 -7.32 6.11 16.74
CA VAL A 238 -8.76 6.34 16.54
C VAL A 238 -9.36 5.20 15.72
N PRO A 239 -10.55 4.67 16.10
CA PRO A 239 -11.26 3.70 15.25
C PRO A 239 -11.52 4.26 13.85
N LEU A 240 -11.13 3.51 12.82
CA LEU A 240 -11.38 3.87 11.43
C LEU A 240 -12.82 3.48 11.06
N VAL A 241 -13.68 4.48 10.96
CA VAL A 241 -15.10 4.30 10.67
C VAL A 241 -15.59 5.37 9.70
N TYR A 242 -16.68 5.07 8.98
CA TYR A 242 -17.46 6.10 8.29
C TYR A 242 -18.39 6.83 9.27
N ASP A 243 -18.68 8.10 9.00
CA ASP A 243 -19.62 8.94 9.73
C ASP A 243 -19.42 8.93 11.26
N PRO A 244 -18.20 9.18 11.78
CA PRO A 244 -17.86 8.95 13.19
C PRO A 244 -18.69 9.79 14.17
N ALA A 245 -19.18 10.96 13.77
CA ALA A 245 -19.96 11.83 14.66
C ALA A 245 -21.47 11.55 14.66
N GLN A 246 -21.99 10.79 13.71
CA GLN A 246 -23.44 10.57 13.58
C GLN A 246 -23.80 9.10 13.87
N LYS A 247 -23.50 8.22 12.93
CA LYS A 247 -23.73 6.78 13.02
C LYS A 247 -22.48 6.06 12.55
N PRO A 248 -21.53 5.80 13.43
CA PRO A 248 -20.29 5.11 13.08
C PRO A 248 -20.60 3.76 12.40
N ARG A 249 -19.97 3.51 11.26
CA ARG A 249 -20.05 2.25 10.53
C ARG A 249 -18.64 1.75 10.25
N PHE A 250 -18.40 0.47 10.42
CA PHE A 250 -17.11 -0.10 10.07
C PHE A 250 -16.80 0.13 8.60
N VAL A 251 -15.54 0.42 8.32
CA VAL A 251 -15.04 0.43 6.96
C VAL A 251 -15.03 -1.02 6.45
N VAL A 252 -15.57 -1.22 5.27
CA VAL A 252 -15.64 -2.52 4.60
C VAL A 252 -14.90 -2.44 3.28
N GLY A 253 -13.64 -2.82 3.28
CA GLY A 253 -12.81 -2.95 2.08
C GLY A 253 -12.53 -4.42 1.81
N GLY A 254 -12.89 -4.89 0.63
CA GLY A 254 -12.60 -6.26 0.20
C GLY A 254 -11.15 -6.44 -0.25
N VAL A 255 -10.92 -7.46 -1.09
CA VAL A 255 -9.58 -7.77 -1.60
C VAL A 255 -8.93 -6.55 -2.24
N ASP A 256 -7.74 -6.22 -1.75
CA ASP A 256 -7.02 -4.97 -2.02
C ASP A 256 -5.58 -5.28 -2.46
N GLY A 257 -4.65 -5.42 -1.54
CA GLY A 257 -3.27 -5.77 -1.86
C GLY A 257 -3.16 -7.13 -2.54
N VAL A 258 -2.40 -7.20 -3.62
CA VAL A 258 -2.05 -8.44 -4.33
C VAL A 258 -0.56 -8.50 -4.62
N THR A 259 0.03 -9.70 -4.59
CA THR A 259 1.41 -9.92 -5.04
C THR A 259 1.59 -11.35 -5.57
N LEU A 260 2.53 -11.54 -6.49
CA LEU A 260 2.92 -12.88 -6.96
C LEU A 260 4.04 -13.44 -6.11
N SER A 261 4.11 -14.77 -6.01
CA SER A 261 5.33 -15.45 -5.56
C SER A 261 6.50 -15.13 -6.51
N ALA A 262 7.73 -15.29 -6.06
CA ALA A 262 8.92 -15.04 -6.88
C ALA A 262 8.96 -15.88 -8.18
N SER A 263 8.35 -17.07 -8.17
CA SER A 263 8.18 -17.96 -9.33
C SER A 263 6.91 -17.70 -10.15
N SER A 264 6.07 -16.78 -9.72
CA SER A 264 4.73 -16.51 -10.29
C SER A 264 3.75 -17.71 -10.24
N ASP A 265 4.04 -18.76 -9.46
CA ASP A 265 3.17 -19.93 -9.33
C ASP A 265 1.98 -19.73 -8.39
N ARG A 266 2.02 -18.69 -7.55
CA ARG A 266 0.94 -18.31 -6.62
C ARG A 266 0.66 -16.81 -6.66
N LEU A 267 -0.61 -16.47 -6.60
CA LEU A 267 -1.09 -15.12 -6.27
C LEU A 267 -1.38 -15.07 -4.77
N TYR A 268 -0.72 -14.17 -4.05
CA TYR A 268 -1.07 -13.80 -2.69
C TYR A 268 -1.96 -12.56 -2.71
N TYR A 269 -2.95 -12.53 -1.84
CA TYR A 269 -3.91 -11.41 -1.78
C TYR A 269 -4.52 -11.27 -0.39
N ALA A 270 -5.04 -10.10 -0.10
CA ALA A 270 -5.64 -9.80 1.19
C ALA A 270 -6.77 -8.77 1.07
N PRO A 271 -7.87 -8.91 1.84
CA PRO A 271 -8.80 -7.80 1.99
C PRO A 271 -8.18 -6.67 2.81
N LEU A 272 -8.53 -5.42 2.47
CA LEU A 272 -8.11 -4.22 3.20
C LEU A 272 -8.53 -4.31 4.68
N THR A 273 -9.77 -4.72 4.92
CA THR A 273 -10.34 -4.85 6.26
C THR A 273 -10.31 -6.28 6.76
N SER A 274 -9.12 -6.86 6.79
CA SER A 274 -8.79 -8.17 7.38
C SER A 274 -7.31 -8.21 7.74
N ARG A 275 -6.96 -9.02 8.74
CA ARG A 275 -5.56 -9.32 9.08
C ARG A 275 -5.04 -10.60 8.42
N ARG A 276 -5.86 -11.25 7.56
CA ARG A 276 -5.51 -12.53 6.93
C ARG A 276 -4.86 -12.33 5.57
N LEU A 277 -3.88 -13.17 5.27
CA LEU A 277 -3.29 -13.34 3.95
C LEU A 277 -3.84 -14.63 3.33
N TYR A 278 -4.20 -14.57 2.05
CA TYR A 278 -4.66 -15.73 1.30
C TYR A 278 -3.81 -15.94 0.07
N SER A 279 -3.84 -17.14 -0.48
CA SER A 279 -3.16 -17.43 -1.73
C SER A 279 -3.91 -18.44 -2.59
N LEU A 280 -3.60 -18.42 -3.89
CA LEU A 280 -4.22 -19.29 -4.89
C LEU A 280 -3.20 -19.59 -6.01
N PRO A 281 -3.16 -20.84 -6.54
CA PRO A 281 -2.29 -21.16 -7.68
C PRO A 281 -2.65 -20.36 -8.93
N THR A 282 -1.67 -19.70 -9.54
CA THR A 282 -1.87 -18.92 -10.78
C THR A 282 -2.30 -19.77 -11.96
N ALA A 283 -1.84 -21.02 -12.04
CA ALA A 283 -2.28 -21.97 -13.05
C ALA A 283 -3.79 -22.18 -13.06
N LEU A 284 -4.44 -22.24 -11.87
CA LEU A 284 -5.91 -22.34 -11.78
C LEU A 284 -6.61 -21.05 -12.13
N LEU A 285 -6.04 -19.90 -11.70
CA LEU A 285 -6.59 -18.58 -12.03
C LEU A 285 -6.53 -18.26 -13.51
N SER A 286 -5.47 -18.68 -14.21
CA SER A 286 -5.26 -18.42 -15.63
C SER A 286 -6.07 -19.36 -16.54
N ASP A 287 -6.51 -20.50 -16.02
CA ASP A 287 -7.36 -21.43 -16.75
C ASP A 287 -8.82 -21.02 -16.64
N PHE A 288 -9.35 -20.37 -17.68
CA PHE A 288 -10.74 -19.91 -17.75
C PHE A 288 -11.79 -21.02 -17.80
N SER A 289 -11.39 -22.29 -17.84
CA SER A 289 -12.29 -23.46 -17.73
C SER A 289 -12.54 -23.88 -16.29
N VAL A 290 -11.65 -23.52 -15.36
CA VAL A 290 -11.78 -23.83 -13.93
C VAL A 290 -12.95 -23.03 -13.34
N SER A 291 -13.85 -23.74 -12.66
CA SER A 291 -15.03 -23.15 -12.04
C SER A 291 -14.68 -22.29 -10.81
N ASP A 292 -15.53 -21.33 -10.47
CA ASP A 292 -15.36 -20.52 -9.25
C ASP A 292 -15.39 -21.39 -7.99
N ALA A 293 -16.20 -22.46 -7.99
CA ALA A 293 -16.27 -23.43 -6.89
C ALA A 293 -14.95 -24.21 -6.70
N ASP A 294 -14.25 -24.54 -7.79
CA ASP A 294 -12.95 -25.22 -7.70
C ASP A 294 -11.83 -24.26 -7.32
N LEU A 295 -11.90 -23.01 -7.78
CA LEU A 295 -11.02 -21.95 -7.28
C LEU A 295 -11.19 -21.76 -5.76
N ALA A 296 -12.43 -21.73 -5.28
CA ALA A 296 -12.73 -21.57 -3.84
C ALA A 296 -12.11 -22.69 -2.99
N LYS A 297 -12.13 -23.96 -3.48
CA LYS A 297 -11.47 -25.08 -2.79
C LYS A 297 -9.94 -24.98 -2.76
N ALA A 298 -9.35 -24.29 -3.73
CA ALA A 298 -7.91 -24.13 -3.87
C ALA A 298 -7.35 -22.93 -3.10
N VAL A 299 -8.23 -22.06 -2.56
CA VAL A 299 -7.82 -20.96 -1.69
C VAL A 299 -7.13 -21.50 -0.46
N ARG A 300 -5.96 -20.99 -0.17
CA ARG A 300 -5.21 -21.27 1.05
C ARG A 300 -5.19 -20.04 1.95
N ASP A 301 -5.49 -20.25 3.22
CA ASP A 301 -5.28 -19.27 4.28
C ASP A 301 -3.83 -19.37 4.74
N GLU A 302 -3.05 -18.32 4.50
CA GLU A 302 -1.62 -18.24 4.81
C GLU A 302 -1.34 -17.70 6.23
N GLY A 303 -2.39 -17.42 6.98
CA GLY A 303 -2.28 -16.89 8.33
C GLY A 303 -2.42 -15.38 8.43
N GLU A 304 -2.00 -14.86 9.56
CA GLU A 304 -2.05 -13.43 9.85
C GLU A 304 -0.92 -12.67 9.16
N LYS A 305 -1.19 -11.42 8.75
CA LYS A 305 -0.23 -10.50 8.14
C LYS A 305 -0.24 -9.11 8.78
N GLY A 306 -1.08 -8.87 9.77
CA GLY A 306 -1.48 -7.53 10.19
C GLY A 306 -2.46 -6.88 9.19
N THR A 307 -2.82 -5.64 9.40
CA THR A 307 -3.53 -4.87 8.35
C THR A 307 -2.58 -4.60 7.20
N ALA A 308 -3.08 -4.52 5.98
CA ALA A 308 -2.28 -4.06 4.84
C ALA A 308 -3.19 -3.50 3.75
N ASP A 309 -2.72 -2.44 3.13
CA ASP A 309 -3.22 -1.89 1.88
C ASP A 309 -2.46 -2.56 0.71
N GLY A 310 -1.19 -2.28 0.55
CA GLY A 310 -0.32 -2.87 -0.48
C GLY A 310 0.46 -4.11 -0.04
N LEU A 311 0.75 -4.98 -1.01
CA LEU A 311 1.61 -6.15 -0.89
C LEU A 311 2.69 -6.12 -1.98
N ALA A 312 3.93 -6.49 -1.63
CA ALA A 312 4.99 -6.72 -2.61
C ALA A 312 5.84 -7.93 -2.21
N THR A 313 6.37 -8.65 -3.20
CA THR A 313 7.27 -9.79 -2.99
C THR A 313 8.66 -9.46 -3.53
N ASP A 314 9.70 -9.79 -2.78
CA ASP A 314 11.07 -9.67 -3.26
C ASP A 314 11.54 -10.95 -4.00
N ALA A 315 12.75 -10.89 -4.55
CA ALA A 315 13.33 -12.00 -5.31
C ALA A 315 13.58 -13.27 -4.46
N GLN A 316 13.59 -13.15 -3.13
CA GLN A 316 13.72 -14.26 -2.18
C GLN A 316 12.37 -14.86 -1.77
N GLY A 317 11.26 -14.33 -2.29
CA GLY A 317 9.90 -14.79 -1.99
C GLY A 317 9.34 -14.29 -0.66
N ARG A 318 9.96 -13.27 -0.06
CA ARG A 318 9.47 -12.63 1.17
C ARG A 318 8.44 -11.57 0.82
N ILE A 319 7.36 -11.48 1.58
CA ILE A 319 6.24 -10.60 1.32
C ILE A 319 6.28 -9.40 2.26
N TYR A 320 6.26 -8.19 1.71
CA TYR A 320 6.17 -6.93 2.45
C TYR A 320 4.73 -6.48 2.52
N THR A 321 4.29 -6.00 3.70
CA THR A 321 2.93 -5.56 3.97
C THR A 321 2.93 -4.15 4.54
N THR A 322 2.08 -3.27 4.02
CA THR A 322 1.95 -1.88 4.46
C THR A 322 0.97 -1.79 5.61
N ASN A 323 1.49 -1.96 6.85
CA ASN A 323 0.64 -2.02 8.04
C ASN A 323 0.19 -0.63 8.50
N PHE A 324 -1.00 -0.24 8.11
CA PHE A 324 -1.56 1.09 8.37
C PHE A 324 -2.13 1.27 9.79
N GLU A 325 -2.30 0.20 10.58
CA GLU A 325 -2.69 0.33 12.00
C GLU A 325 -1.51 0.69 12.89
N HIS A 326 -0.31 0.29 12.49
CA HIS A 326 0.89 0.41 13.33
C HIS A 326 1.99 1.25 12.69
N ASP A 327 1.65 2.08 11.70
CA ASP A 327 2.60 3.00 11.03
C ASP A 327 3.93 2.32 10.68
N CYS A 328 3.84 1.11 10.07
CA CYS A 328 5.02 0.31 9.81
C CYS A 328 4.93 -0.50 8.50
N ILE A 329 6.09 -0.97 8.06
CA ILE A 329 6.19 -1.99 7.02
C ILE A 329 6.73 -3.27 7.67
N LEU A 330 5.98 -4.36 7.52
CA LEU A 330 6.40 -5.69 7.95
C LEU A 330 6.89 -6.49 6.75
N ARG A 331 7.80 -7.44 7.01
CA ARG A 331 8.23 -8.45 6.06
C ARG A 331 7.86 -9.84 6.59
N ARG A 332 7.01 -10.55 5.86
CA ARG A 332 6.73 -11.96 6.11
C ARG A 332 7.78 -12.80 5.39
N ASN A 333 8.54 -13.57 6.12
CA ASN A 333 9.54 -14.49 5.61
C ASN A 333 8.91 -15.76 5.03
N THR A 334 9.68 -16.55 4.28
CA THR A 334 9.19 -17.78 3.63
C THR A 334 8.80 -18.87 4.62
N ASP A 335 9.31 -18.83 5.85
CA ASP A 335 8.93 -19.71 6.96
C ASP A 335 7.68 -19.25 7.72
N GLY A 336 7.12 -18.08 7.35
CA GLY A 336 5.95 -17.47 7.97
C GLY A 336 6.26 -16.56 9.15
N SER A 337 7.52 -16.42 9.57
CA SER A 337 7.94 -15.44 10.58
C SER A 337 7.86 -14.00 10.04
N PHE A 338 7.86 -13.02 10.94
CA PHE A 338 7.79 -11.61 10.59
C PHE A 338 8.98 -10.83 11.10
N ASP A 339 9.45 -9.89 10.28
CA ASP A 339 10.40 -8.86 10.66
C ASP A 339 9.71 -7.49 10.58
N LEU A 340 9.99 -6.63 11.55
CA LEU A 340 9.66 -5.21 11.49
C LEU A 340 10.76 -4.49 10.71
N MET A 341 10.45 -4.03 9.50
CA MET A 341 11.43 -3.36 8.64
C MET A 341 11.62 -1.90 9.04
N VAL A 342 10.52 -1.17 9.14
CA VAL A 342 10.47 0.23 9.57
C VAL A 342 9.18 0.50 10.34
N HIS A 343 9.27 1.31 11.39
CA HIS A 343 8.16 1.81 12.18
C HIS A 343 8.43 3.28 12.54
N ASP A 344 7.55 4.18 12.15
CA ASP A 344 7.75 5.62 12.37
C ASP A 344 6.39 6.35 12.23
N PRO A 345 6.07 7.35 13.09
CA PRO A 345 4.80 8.08 13.02
C PRO A 345 4.61 8.85 11.71
N ARG A 346 5.63 8.96 10.87
CA ARG A 346 5.53 9.55 9.53
C ARG A 346 5.02 8.56 8.49
N ILE A 347 4.96 7.25 8.79
CA ILE A 347 4.45 6.20 7.90
C ILE A 347 2.92 6.17 7.96
N LEU A 348 2.30 7.27 7.53
CA LEU A 348 0.85 7.45 7.58
C LEU A 348 0.16 6.89 6.34
N SER A 349 -0.73 5.91 6.55
CA SER A 349 -1.44 5.22 5.48
C SER A 349 -0.49 4.76 4.38
N PRO A 350 0.46 3.88 4.68
CA PRO A 350 1.32 3.29 3.66
C PRO A 350 0.45 2.46 2.70
N ASP A 351 0.62 2.71 1.40
CA ASP A 351 -0.24 2.18 0.32
C ASP A 351 0.61 1.46 -0.74
N GLY A 352 0.86 2.07 -1.89
CA GLY A 352 1.64 1.46 -2.95
C GLY A 352 3.04 1.05 -2.49
N ILE A 353 3.42 -0.21 -2.75
CA ILE A 353 4.70 -0.76 -2.33
C ILE A 353 5.37 -1.52 -3.49
N PHE A 354 6.67 -1.32 -3.65
CA PHE A 354 7.44 -1.92 -4.74
C PHE A 354 8.83 -2.35 -4.26
N CYS A 355 9.20 -3.60 -4.57
CA CYS A 355 10.52 -4.15 -4.28
C CYS A 355 11.43 -4.06 -5.51
N THR A 356 12.58 -3.41 -5.36
CA THR A 356 13.72 -3.54 -6.29
C THR A 356 14.63 -4.67 -5.80
N ARG A 357 15.80 -4.84 -6.41
CA ARG A 357 16.78 -5.82 -5.91
C ARG A 357 17.41 -5.42 -4.56
N THR A 358 17.39 -4.16 -4.20
CA THR A 358 18.10 -3.64 -3.03
C THR A 358 17.24 -2.86 -2.05
N HIS A 359 16.13 -2.31 -2.49
CA HIS A 359 15.28 -1.44 -1.68
C HIS A 359 13.80 -1.75 -1.87
N VAL A 360 13.05 -1.51 -0.83
CA VAL A 360 11.60 -1.39 -0.86
C VAL A 360 11.23 0.09 -0.93
N TYR A 361 10.30 0.44 -1.80
CA TYR A 361 9.73 1.78 -1.94
C TYR A 361 8.27 1.74 -1.52
N CYS A 362 7.80 2.77 -0.81
CA CYS A 362 6.42 2.86 -0.37
C CYS A 362 5.90 4.29 -0.45
N THR A 363 4.67 4.44 -0.93
CA THR A 363 3.94 5.71 -0.94
C THR A 363 3.13 5.90 0.33
N LEU A 364 3.08 7.14 0.84
CA LEU A 364 2.36 7.51 2.05
C LEU A 364 1.30 8.56 1.69
N GLY A 365 0.06 8.09 1.45
CA GLY A 365 -1.03 8.90 0.88
C GLY A 365 -1.96 9.54 1.90
N GLN A 366 -1.85 9.22 3.19
CA GLN A 366 -2.71 9.69 4.29
C GLN A 366 -4.21 9.45 4.02
N TRP A 367 -4.57 8.34 3.38
CA TRP A 367 -5.95 8.09 2.96
C TRP A 367 -6.94 7.97 4.14
N ASN A 368 -6.48 7.50 5.32
CA ASN A 368 -7.29 7.48 6.54
C ASN A 368 -7.79 8.86 6.96
N ARG A 369 -7.14 9.93 6.50
CA ARG A 369 -7.50 11.32 6.77
C ARG A 369 -8.46 11.93 5.75
N LEU A 370 -8.93 11.16 4.76
CA LEU A 370 -9.93 11.59 3.79
C LEU A 370 -11.24 12.01 4.45
N ALA A 371 -11.98 12.86 3.75
CA ALA A 371 -13.27 13.40 4.21
C ALA A 371 -14.29 12.32 4.59
N SER A 372 -14.31 11.18 3.87
CA SER A 372 -15.19 10.04 4.14
C SER A 372 -15.04 9.42 5.53
N PHE A 373 -13.85 9.48 6.10
CA PHE A 373 -13.56 8.96 7.45
C PHE A 373 -13.59 10.05 8.54
N ASN A 374 -13.78 11.31 8.16
CA ASN A 374 -13.60 12.47 9.04
C ASN A 374 -14.79 13.45 8.94
N ASN A 375 -16.02 12.96 8.90
CA ASN A 375 -17.25 13.77 8.87
C ASN A 375 -17.28 14.81 7.77
N GLY A 376 -16.83 14.48 6.57
CA GLY A 376 -16.77 15.39 5.43
C GLY A 376 -15.60 16.37 5.42
N GLN A 377 -14.68 16.29 6.39
CA GLN A 377 -13.50 17.14 6.46
C GLN A 377 -12.25 16.39 5.99
N ASP A 378 -11.61 16.85 4.93
CA ASP A 378 -10.30 16.37 4.52
C ASP A 378 -9.23 16.87 5.51
N LYS A 379 -8.67 15.95 6.29
CA LYS A 379 -7.65 16.24 7.30
C LYS A 379 -6.22 15.96 6.83
N ARG A 380 -6.04 15.57 5.58
CA ARG A 380 -4.71 15.32 5.03
C ARG A 380 -3.87 16.58 5.05
N ARG A 381 -2.59 16.42 5.28
CA ARG A 381 -1.62 17.53 5.37
C ARG A 381 -0.39 17.20 4.52
N PRO A 382 -0.23 17.85 3.37
CA PRO A 382 1.01 17.73 2.60
C PRO A 382 2.22 18.25 3.41
N PRO A 383 3.45 17.76 3.13
CA PRO A 383 3.76 16.86 2.01
C PRO A 383 3.30 15.42 2.26
N TYR A 384 2.90 14.74 1.17
CA TYR A 384 2.86 13.28 1.12
C TYR A 384 4.25 12.78 0.75
N HIS A 385 4.58 11.54 1.12
CA HIS A 385 5.94 11.05 0.93
C HIS A 385 6.01 9.81 0.02
N LEU A 386 7.11 9.71 -0.70
CA LEU A 386 7.66 8.46 -1.19
C LEU A 386 8.88 8.15 -0.34
N ILE A 387 8.86 7.01 0.35
CA ILE A 387 9.98 6.53 1.17
C ILE A 387 10.65 5.33 0.51
N ARG A 388 11.90 5.05 0.92
CA ARG A 388 12.57 3.78 0.63
C ARG A 388 13.42 3.34 1.82
N PHE A 389 13.61 2.03 1.94
CA PHE A 389 14.53 1.42 2.90
C PHE A 389 15.17 0.17 2.28
N PRO A 390 16.35 -0.27 2.76
CA PRO A 390 17.03 -1.44 2.21
C PRO A 390 16.25 -2.72 2.50
N ILE A 391 16.26 -3.65 1.55
CA ILE A 391 15.66 -5.00 1.70
C ILE A 391 16.34 -5.76 2.84
N GLU A 392 17.67 -5.67 2.93
CA GLU A 392 18.41 -6.19 4.07
C GLU A 392 18.81 -5.03 4.98
N PRO A 393 18.44 -5.06 6.26
CA PRO A 393 18.86 -4.04 7.21
C PRO A 393 20.39 -3.92 7.22
N VAL A 394 20.89 -2.71 7.08
CA VAL A 394 22.31 -2.48 7.29
C VAL A 394 22.58 -2.69 8.79
N PRO A 395 23.51 -3.58 9.20
CA PRO A 395 23.84 -3.74 10.60
C PRO A 395 24.24 -2.40 11.22
N THR A 396 23.51 -1.96 12.23
CA THR A 396 23.79 -0.70 12.93
C THR A 396 24.96 -0.79 13.89
N TYR A 397 25.56 -1.97 14.01
CA TYR A 397 26.76 -2.22 14.79
C TYR A 397 27.86 -2.73 13.88
N SER A 398 28.86 -1.89 13.60
CA SER A 398 30.18 -2.39 13.29
C SER A 398 30.70 -3.02 14.61
N ALA A 399 30.83 -4.34 14.63
CA ALA A 399 31.65 -4.95 15.67
C ALA A 399 33.04 -4.28 15.60
N GLU A 400 33.45 -3.57 16.65
CA GLU A 400 34.83 -3.17 16.75
C GLU A 400 35.69 -4.45 16.71
N PRO A 401 36.74 -4.49 15.89
CA PRO A 401 37.63 -5.64 15.87
C PRO A 401 38.30 -5.75 17.26
N THR A 402 38.09 -6.89 17.90
CA THR A 402 38.80 -7.30 19.15
C THR A 402 40.28 -7.44 18.92
#